data_a0431f69523ffb18c5d787e11d3fd9a8
#
_entry.id   a0431f69523ffb18c5d787e11d3fd9a8
#
_cell.length_a   1.000
_cell.length_b   1.000
_cell.length_c   1.000
_cell.angle_alpha   90.00
_cell.angle_beta   90.00
_cell.angle_gamma   90.00
#
_symmetry.space_group_name_H-M   'P 1'
#
loop_
_entity.id
_entity.type
_entity.pdbx_description
1 polymer ?
#
loop_
_entity_poly.entity_id
_entity_poly.type
_entity_poly.pdbx_seq_one_letter_code
_entity_poly.pdbx_strand_id
1 'polypeptide(L)'
;QIKNIIRMGRVSALQMDKIILDDGELETGADIVHVDCSASLSRTMPQMTPKPVFEGNLITPQTVRSFMPVFSGSMIAYVEAHYDDEEEKNRLCNVVPLPNQAEDFVPMTLAAMMNQFNWSQDKPLRQWVQGNRLDGFSKLTNNVDPEDKEKMDILLRIRDNAPKAVGNLMKLVETLNAPG
;
A
#
# COMPACT_ATOMS: atom_id res chain seq x y z
N GLN A 1 5.42 8.11 -21.08
CA GLN A 1 5.88 9.14 -20.14
C GLN A 1 4.84 10.24 -20.06
N ILE A 2 4.43 10.62 -18.84
CA ILE A 2 3.59 11.80 -18.61
C ILE A 2 4.43 13.04 -18.92
N LYS A 3 3.99 13.84 -19.89
CA LYS A 3 4.72 15.03 -20.33
C LYS A 3 4.28 16.30 -19.58
N ASN A 4 2.99 16.39 -19.27
CA ASN A 4 2.40 17.57 -18.63
C ASN A 4 1.52 17.15 -17.45
N ILE A 5 1.64 17.86 -16.33
CA ILE A 5 0.73 17.76 -15.19
C ILE A 5 0.04 19.09 -15.06
N ILE A 6 -1.29 19.08 -15.09
CA ILE A 6 -2.12 20.28 -14.96
C ILE A 6 -2.75 20.25 -13.57
N ARG A 7 -2.53 21.29 -12.80
CA ARG A 7 -3.03 21.41 -11.41
C ARG A 7 -4.07 22.53 -11.35
N MET A 8 -5.28 22.22 -11.78
CA MET A 8 -6.42 23.15 -11.84
C MET A 8 -7.65 22.58 -11.12
N GLY A 9 -7.44 21.79 -10.07
CA GLY A 9 -8.52 21.19 -9.32
C GLY A 9 -9.17 20.00 -10.04
N ARG A 10 -10.44 19.75 -9.76
CA ARG A 10 -11.21 18.63 -10.30
C ARG A 10 -11.90 19.01 -11.58
N VAL A 11 -12.13 18.03 -12.45
CA VAL A 11 -12.98 18.19 -13.62
C VAL A 11 -14.43 18.23 -13.15
N SER A 12 -15.12 19.32 -13.44
CA SER A 12 -16.56 19.52 -13.17
C SER A 12 -17.43 19.22 -14.38
N ALA A 13 -16.92 19.45 -15.60
CA ALA A 13 -17.62 19.12 -16.83
C ALA A 13 -16.64 18.86 -17.98
N LEU A 14 -17.06 17.99 -18.89
CA LEU A 14 -16.37 17.74 -20.16
C LEU A 14 -17.31 18.17 -21.29
N GLN A 15 -16.88 19.13 -22.12
CA GLN A 15 -17.58 19.63 -23.30
C GLN A 15 -16.87 19.17 -24.57
N MET A 16 -17.43 19.43 -25.74
CA MET A 16 -16.83 18.98 -26.99
C MET A 16 -15.50 19.66 -27.31
N ASP A 17 -15.32 20.88 -26.87
CA ASP A 17 -14.18 21.75 -27.17
C ASP A 17 -13.36 22.13 -25.91
N LYS A 18 -13.87 21.85 -24.71
CA LYS A 18 -13.18 22.20 -23.46
C LYS A 18 -13.49 21.30 -22.27
N ILE A 19 -12.56 21.27 -21.32
CA ILE A 19 -12.67 20.65 -20.01
C ILE A 19 -12.83 21.77 -19.00
N ILE A 20 -13.87 21.73 -18.17
CA ILE A 20 -14.10 22.67 -17.08
C ILE A 20 -13.53 22.07 -15.80
N LEU A 21 -12.65 22.80 -15.12
CA LEU A 21 -12.03 22.43 -13.86
C LEU A 21 -12.39 23.47 -12.77
N ASP A 22 -12.05 23.17 -11.52
CA ASP A 22 -12.33 24.07 -10.38
C ASP A 22 -11.67 25.44 -10.58
N ASP A 23 -10.43 25.47 -11.10
CA ASP A 23 -9.58 26.66 -11.18
C ASP A 23 -9.40 27.16 -12.64
N GLY A 24 -10.21 26.70 -13.60
CA GLY A 24 -10.14 27.17 -14.99
C GLY A 24 -10.65 26.21 -16.03
N GLU A 25 -10.30 26.48 -17.28
CA GLU A 25 -10.72 25.69 -18.44
C GLU A 25 -9.50 25.27 -19.27
N LEU A 26 -9.61 24.11 -19.93
CA LEU A 26 -8.63 23.60 -20.88
C LEU A 26 -9.31 23.30 -22.22
N GLU A 27 -8.67 23.69 -23.31
CA GLU A 27 -9.11 23.30 -24.63
C GLU A 27 -8.94 21.80 -24.85
N THR A 28 -9.89 21.20 -25.53
CA THR A 28 -9.86 19.82 -25.99
C THR A 28 -10.50 19.69 -27.36
N GLY A 29 -10.58 18.49 -27.93
CA GLY A 29 -11.16 18.26 -29.23
C GLY A 29 -11.57 16.81 -29.44
N ALA A 30 -12.25 16.56 -30.56
CA ALA A 30 -12.80 15.25 -30.89
C ALA A 30 -11.74 14.16 -31.16
N ASP A 31 -10.50 14.55 -31.37
CA ASP A 31 -9.33 13.69 -31.57
C ASP A 31 -8.60 13.32 -30.27
N ILE A 32 -9.05 13.86 -29.12
CA ILE A 32 -8.45 13.62 -27.81
C ILE A 32 -9.29 12.61 -27.03
N VAL A 33 -8.63 11.56 -26.55
CA VAL A 33 -9.25 10.56 -25.67
C VAL A 33 -9.09 10.98 -24.23
N HIS A 34 -10.19 11.10 -23.52
CA HIS A 34 -10.23 11.37 -22.08
C HIS A 34 -10.43 10.08 -21.30
N VAL A 35 -9.57 9.83 -20.30
CA VAL A 35 -9.68 8.67 -19.41
C VAL A 35 -9.85 9.16 -17.99
N ASP A 36 -11.05 8.93 -17.43
CA ASP A 36 -11.32 9.22 -16.01
C ASP A 36 -10.82 8.10 -15.12
N CYS A 37 -9.78 8.38 -14.34
CA CYS A 37 -9.22 7.50 -13.32
C CYS A 37 -9.58 7.96 -11.90
N SER A 38 -10.58 8.82 -11.74
CA SER A 38 -10.95 9.42 -10.45
C SER A 38 -11.91 8.57 -9.61
N ALA A 39 -12.40 7.44 -10.14
CA ALA A 39 -13.28 6.55 -9.40
C ALA A 39 -12.58 6.01 -8.14
N SER A 40 -13.22 6.20 -6.99
CA SER A 40 -12.72 5.73 -5.70
C SER A 40 -13.84 5.06 -4.91
N LEU A 41 -13.60 3.84 -4.47
CA LEU A 41 -14.52 3.13 -3.57
C LEU A 41 -14.66 3.84 -2.22
N SER A 42 -13.61 4.49 -1.75
CA SER A 42 -13.59 5.21 -0.48
C SER A 42 -14.52 6.43 -0.43
N ARG A 43 -14.91 6.99 -1.58
CA ARG A 43 -15.87 8.11 -1.63
C ARG A 43 -17.31 7.66 -1.38
N THR A 44 -17.61 6.40 -1.63
CA THR A 44 -18.96 5.84 -1.50
C THR A 44 -19.14 5.02 -0.24
N MET A 45 -18.05 4.63 0.42
CA MET A 45 -18.08 3.92 1.70
C MET A 45 -17.70 4.87 2.84
N PRO A 46 -18.43 4.85 3.97
CA PRO A 46 -17.99 5.54 5.18
C PRO A 46 -16.58 5.02 5.54
N GLN A 47 -15.73 5.90 6.08
CA GLN A 47 -14.42 5.49 6.59
C GLN A 47 -14.64 4.40 7.63
N MET A 48 -14.30 3.18 7.27
CA MET A 48 -14.35 2.07 8.22
C MET A 48 -13.12 2.16 9.11
N THR A 49 -13.31 2.23 10.41
CA THR A 49 -12.22 2.05 11.36
C THR A 49 -11.60 0.67 11.10
N PRO A 50 -10.29 0.56 10.90
CA PRO A 50 -9.64 -0.73 10.73
C PRO A 50 -9.97 -1.63 11.92
N LYS A 51 -10.49 -2.82 11.63
CA LYS A 51 -10.72 -3.86 12.64
C LYS A 51 -9.59 -4.89 12.55
N PRO A 52 -9.32 -5.63 13.62
CA PRO A 52 -8.45 -6.80 13.54
C PRO A 52 -8.93 -7.77 12.45
N VAL A 53 -8.01 -8.50 11.85
CA VAL A 53 -8.35 -9.54 10.88
C VAL A 53 -8.99 -10.72 11.60
N PHE A 54 -8.49 -11.08 12.78
CA PHE A 54 -8.96 -12.20 13.58
C PHE A 54 -9.57 -11.69 14.88
N GLU A 55 -10.81 -12.12 15.15
CA GLU A 55 -11.55 -11.74 16.36
C GLU A 55 -12.43 -12.94 16.77
N GLY A 56 -11.92 -13.78 17.67
CA GLY A 56 -12.59 -15.02 18.07
C GLY A 56 -12.85 -15.94 16.87
N ASN A 57 -14.12 -16.18 16.56
CA ASN A 57 -14.52 -17.03 15.43
C ASN A 57 -14.75 -16.24 14.12
N LEU A 58 -14.43 -14.95 14.11
CA LEU A 58 -14.63 -14.09 12.95
C LEU A 58 -13.29 -13.79 12.27
N ILE A 59 -13.25 -13.98 10.97
CA ILE A 59 -12.16 -13.54 10.10
C ILE A 59 -12.70 -12.42 9.21
N THR A 60 -12.13 -11.20 9.36
CA THR A 60 -12.47 -10.05 8.54
C THR A 60 -11.34 -9.80 7.54
N PRO A 61 -11.47 -10.25 6.27
CA PRO A 61 -10.43 -10.05 5.27
C PRO A 61 -10.17 -8.57 5.03
N GLN A 62 -8.93 -8.16 5.19
CA GLN A 62 -8.47 -6.79 4.99
C GLN A 62 -7.14 -6.76 4.23
N THR A 63 -6.71 -5.57 3.82
CA THR A 63 -5.42 -5.40 3.19
C THR A 63 -4.31 -5.48 4.23
N VAL A 64 -3.43 -6.48 4.12
CA VAL A 64 -2.22 -6.63 4.94
C VAL A 64 -0.94 -6.33 4.15
N ARG A 65 -1.07 -6.12 2.85
CA ARG A 65 -0.02 -5.67 1.93
C ARG A 65 -0.56 -4.58 1.01
N SER A 66 0.12 -3.44 0.96
CA SER A 66 -0.31 -2.27 0.17
C SER A 66 -0.67 -2.65 -1.27
N PHE A 67 -1.88 -2.30 -1.69
CA PHE A 67 -2.39 -2.50 -3.06
C PHE A 67 -2.41 -3.94 -3.58
N MET A 68 -2.31 -4.94 -2.68
CA MET A 68 -2.26 -6.36 -3.06
C MET A 68 -3.37 -7.17 -2.34
N PRO A 69 -4.65 -6.99 -2.68
CA PRO A 69 -5.76 -7.65 -1.98
C PRO A 69 -5.74 -9.18 -2.13
N VAL A 70 -5.34 -9.68 -3.29
CA VAL A 70 -5.27 -11.14 -3.54
C VAL A 70 -4.16 -11.80 -2.72
N PHE A 71 -3.00 -11.15 -2.62
CA PHE A 71 -1.94 -11.60 -1.72
C PHE A 71 -2.40 -11.53 -0.26
N SER A 72 -3.09 -10.45 0.13
CA SER A 72 -3.59 -10.28 1.50
C SER A 72 -4.54 -11.40 1.90
N GLY A 73 -5.49 -11.78 1.05
CA GLY A 73 -6.36 -12.92 1.29
C GLY A 73 -5.59 -14.24 1.43
N SER A 74 -4.60 -14.48 0.57
CA SER A 74 -3.73 -15.66 0.65
C SER A 74 -2.90 -15.68 1.94
N MET A 75 -2.40 -14.52 2.38
CA MET A 75 -1.64 -14.37 3.62
C MET A 75 -2.50 -14.68 4.86
N ILE A 76 -3.72 -14.13 4.91
CA ILE A 76 -4.67 -14.37 6.00
C ILE A 76 -5.00 -15.87 6.08
N ALA A 77 -5.25 -16.52 4.95
CA ALA A 77 -5.53 -17.96 4.92
C ALA A 77 -4.33 -18.80 5.38
N TYR A 78 -3.11 -18.40 5.00
CA TYR A 78 -1.90 -19.07 5.45
C TYR A 78 -1.71 -18.95 6.97
N VAL A 79 -1.86 -17.73 7.50
CA VAL A 79 -1.71 -17.46 8.94
C VAL A 79 -2.77 -18.21 9.74
N GLU A 80 -4.04 -18.24 9.30
CA GLU A 80 -5.10 -19.01 9.94
C GLU A 80 -4.77 -20.49 10.03
N ALA A 81 -4.18 -21.06 8.98
CA ALA A 81 -3.87 -22.47 8.90
C ALA A 81 -2.63 -22.92 9.69
N HIS A 82 -1.74 -21.98 10.10
CA HIS A 82 -0.42 -22.33 10.66
C HIS A 82 -0.14 -21.73 12.03
N TYR A 83 -0.99 -20.83 12.52
CA TYR A 83 -0.83 -20.16 13.82
C TYR A 83 -2.11 -20.30 14.63
N ASP A 84 -2.00 -20.55 15.92
CA ASP A 84 -3.15 -20.76 16.82
C ASP A 84 -3.47 -19.51 17.66
N ASP A 85 -2.44 -18.73 18.04
CA ASP A 85 -2.59 -17.57 18.88
C ASP A 85 -3.14 -16.36 18.12
N GLU A 86 -4.25 -15.78 18.61
CA GLU A 86 -4.95 -14.67 17.94
C GLU A 86 -4.12 -13.39 17.93
N GLU A 87 -3.35 -13.10 18.97
CA GLU A 87 -2.49 -11.91 19.03
C GLU A 87 -1.37 -12.03 18.00
N GLU A 88 -0.76 -13.22 17.92
CA GLU A 88 0.25 -13.52 16.90
C GLU A 88 -0.32 -13.42 15.47
N LYS A 89 -1.48 -14.00 15.21
CA LYS A 89 -2.17 -13.90 13.93
C LYS A 89 -2.41 -12.44 13.53
N ASN A 90 -2.92 -11.62 14.44
CA ASN A 90 -3.16 -10.21 14.18
C ASN A 90 -1.87 -9.41 14.03
N ARG A 91 -0.81 -9.76 14.74
CA ARG A 91 0.53 -9.17 14.55
C ARG A 91 1.09 -9.46 13.16
N LEU A 92 0.89 -10.68 12.63
CA LEU A 92 1.33 -11.09 11.30
C LEU A 92 0.42 -10.56 10.19
N CYS A 93 -0.85 -10.33 10.48
CA CYS A 93 -1.85 -9.78 9.58
C CYS A 93 -2.28 -8.36 9.98
N ASN A 94 -1.35 -7.53 10.48
CA ASN A 94 -1.67 -6.16 10.83
C ASN A 94 -2.21 -5.39 9.61
N VAL A 95 -3.33 -4.70 9.81
CA VAL A 95 -4.07 -4.05 8.72
C VAL A 95 -3.27 -2.88 8.16
N VAL A 96 -3.13 -2.86 6.85
CA VAL A 96 -2.54 -1.74 6.11
C VAL A 96 -3.68 -0.86 5.61
N PRO A 97 -3.88 0.35 6.18
CA PRO A 97 -4.97 1.23 5.80
C PRO A 97 -4.82 1.67 4.33
N LEU A 98 -5.93 1.80 3.62
CA LEU A 98 -5.93 2.36 2.27
C LEU A 98 -5.92 3.90 2.36
N PRO A 99 -5.06 4.58 1.60
CA PRO A 99 -4.97 6.03 1.65
C PRO A 99 -6.15 6.67 0.91
N ASN A 100 -6.79 7.66 1.53
CA ASN A 100 -7.82 8.49 0.93
C ASN A 100 -7.30 9.88 0.54
N GLN A 101 -6.26 10.33 1.23
CA GLN A 101 -5.60 11.61 1.04
C GLN A 101 -4.08 11.43 1.18
N ALA A 102 -3.31 12.48 0.89
CA ALA A 102 -1.85 12.39 0.84
C ALA A 102 -1.23 11.98 2.18
N GLU A 103 -1.78 12.48 3.28
CA GLU A 103 -1.30 12.22 4.64
C GLU A 103 -1.45 10.74 5.04
N ASP A 104 -2.45 10.05 4.51
CA ASP A 104 -2.71 8.63 4.81
C ASP A 104 -1.61 7.69 4.29
N PHE A 105 -0.79 8.15 3.33
CA PHE A 105 0.35 7.36 2.86
C PHE A 105 1.41 7.13 3.94
N VAL A 106 1.50 8.00 4.94
CA VAL A 106 2.46 7.84 6.05
C VAL A 106 2.10 6.63 6.93
N PRO A 107 0.90 6.54 7.54
CA PRO A 107 0.52 5.37 8.32
C PRO A 107 0.42 4.10 7.47
N MET A 108 -0.04 4.18 6.22
CA MET A 108 -0.05 3.04 5.30
C MET A 108 1.36 2.46 5.10
N THR A 109 2.33 3.33 4.82
CA THR A 109 3.71 2.91 4.57
C THR A 109 4.34 2.30 5.84
N LEU A 110 4.11 2.91 7.00
CA LEU A 110 4.58 2.38 8.28
C LEU A 110 4.02 0.98 8.55
N ALA A 111 2.70 0.80 8.42
CA ALA A 111 2.05 -0.50 8.63
C ALA A 111 2.60 -1.57 7.67
N ALA A 112 2.78 -1.22 6.39
CA ALA A 112 3.34 -2.13 5.40
C ALA A 112 4.80 -2.53 5.71
N MET A 113 5.64 -1.60 6.18
CA MET A 113 7.02 -1.89 6.57
C MET A 113 7.06 -2.76 7.83
N MET A 114 6.20 -2.51 8.81
CA MET A 114 6.09 -3.32 10.02
C MET A 114 5.68 -4.76 9.70
N ASN A 115 4.71 -4.95 8.80
CA ASN A 115 4.33 -6.29 8.34
C ASN A 115 5.51 -7.02 7.69
N GLN A 116 6.23 -6.37 6.78
CA GLN A 116 7.41 -6.97 6.16
C GLN A 116 8.49 -7.34 7.19
N PHE A 117 8.71 -6.49 8.18
CA PHE A 117 9.62 -6.80 9.29
C PHE A 117 9.16 -8.03 10.07
N ASN A 118 7.89 -8.08 10.50
CA ASN A 118 7.32 -9.21 11.24
C ASN A 118 7.45 -10.53 10.46
N TRP A 119 7.12 -10.53 9.16
CA TRP A 119 7.26 -11.72 8.30
C TRP A 119 8.72 -12.16 8.13
N SER A 120 9.65 -11.22 8.16
CA SER A 120 11.10 -11.53 8.05
C SER A 120 11.65 -12.24 9.27
N GLN A 121 11.03 -12.07 10.45
CA GLN A 121 11.46 -12.68 11.71
C GLN A 121 11.05 -14.15 11.84
N ASP A 122 9.98 -14.55 11.16
CA ASP A 122 9.50 -15.93 11.13
C ASP A 122 10.02 -16.65 9.90
N LYS A 123 10.87 -17.67 10.09
CA LYS A 123 11.54 -18.36 8.96
C LYS A 123 10.58 -19.10 8.05
N PRO A 124 9.62 -19.91 8.54
CA PRO A 124 8.61 -20.56 7.70
C PRO A 124 7.77 -19.57 6.90
N LEU A 125 7.26 -18.54 7.57
CA LEU A 125 6.45 -17.51 6.92
C LEU A 125 7.24 -16.74 5.87
N ARG A 126 8.47 -16.34 6.17
CA ARG A 126 9.36 -15.67 5.21
C ARG A 126 9.57 -16.51 3.95
N GLN A 127 9.82 -17.81 4.11
CA GLN A 127 9.99 -18.72 2.96
C GLN A 127 8.71 -18.83 2.14
N TRP A 128 7.55 -18.90 2.78
CA TRP A 128 6.27 -18.92 2.11
C TRP A 128 5.99 -17.61 1.35
N VAL A 129 6.22 -16.45 1.97
CA VAL A 129 6.09 -15.13 1.31
C VAL A 129 6.99 -15.05 0.07
N GLN A 130 8.26 -15.45 0.22
CA GLN A 130 9.24 -15.43 -0.88
C GLN A 130 8.86 -16.36 -2.04
N GLY A 131 8.24 -17.50 -1.76
CA GLY A 131 7.76 -18.46 -2.75
C GLY A 131 6.38 -18.14 -3.32
N ASN A 132 5.65 -17.20 -2.73
CA ASN A 132 4.27 -16.92 -3.12
C ASN A 132 4.21 -16.17 -4.47
N ARG A 133 3.57 -16.80 -5.46
CA ARG A 133 3.42 -16.20 -6.80
C ARG A 133 2.59 -14.91 -6.83
N LEU A 134 1.79 -14.65 -5.80
CA LEU A 134 0.95 -13.46 -5.69
C LEU A 134 1.72 -12.26 -5.10
N ASP A 135 2.92 -12.50 -4.55
CA ASP A 135 3.81 -11.41 -4.13
C ASP A 135 4.72 -10.99 -5.29
N GLY A 136 4.31 -9.97 -6.03
CA GLY A 136 5.10 -9.42 -7.13
C GLY A 136 6.42 -8.78 -6.70
N PHE A 137 6.52 -8.32 -5.43
CA PHE A 137 7.72 -7.66 -4.93
C PHE A 137 8.85 -8.64 -4.60
N SER A 138 8.55 -9.76 -3.97
CA SER A 138 9.55 -10.78 -3.63
C SER A 138 10.28 -11.33 -4.85
N LYS A 139 9.62 -11.40 -6.00
CA LYS A 139 10.24 -11.83 -7.25
C LYS A 139 11.35 -10.89 -7.74
N LEU A 140 11.20 -9.59 -7.47
CA LEU A 140 12.20 -8.60 -7.85
C LEU A 140 13.44 -8.64 -6.96
N THR A 141 13.30 -9.08 -5.72
CA THR A 141 14.36 -9.08 -4.72
C THR A 141 15.06 -10.44 -4.57
N ASN A 142 14.32 -11.55 -4.75
CA ASN A 142 14.85 -12.90 -4.51
C ASN A 142 15.72 -13.46 -5.65
N ASN A 143 15.61 -12.92 -6.85
CA ASN A 143 16.33 -13.41 -8.04
C ASN A 143 17.42 -12.43 -8.48
N VAL A 144 17.95 -11.63 -7.57
CA VAL A 144 19.08 -10.76 -7.89
C VAL A 144 20.34 -11.60 -7.92
N ASP A 145 21.02 -11.57 -9.07
CA ASP A 145 22.33 -12.21 -9.24
C ASP A 145 23.32 -11.57 -8.27
N PRO A 146 24.01 -12.35 -7.42
CA PRO A 146 25.03 -11.83 -6.51
C PRO A 146 26.17 -11.08 -7.22
N GLU A 147 26.42 -11.37 -8.49
CA GLU A 147 27.42 -10.68 -9.31
C GLU A 147 26.91 -9.35 -9.88
N ASP A 148 25.60 -9.09 -9.85
CA ASP A 148 25.00 -7.81 -10.25
C ASP A 148 25.19 -6.79 -9.11
N LYS A 149 26.35 -6.15 -9.10
CA LYS A 149 26.77 -5.20 -8.07
C LYS A 149 25.79 -4.03 -7.91
N GLU A 150 25.22 -3.53 -9.01
CA GLU A 150 24.30 -2.40 -8.98
C GLU A 150 23.01 -2.76 -8.23
N LYS A 151 22.40 -3.91 -8.54
CA LYS A 151 21.20 -4.37 -7.84
C LYS A 151 21.48 -4.78 -6.40
N MET A 152 22.64 -5.41 -6.16
CA MET A 152 23.05 -5.74 -4.79
C MET A 152 23.24 -4.49 -3.94
N ASP A 153 23.85 -3.44 -4.45
CA ASP A 153 23.99 -2.16 -3.77
C ASP A 153 22.63 -1.53 -3.42
N ILE A 154 21.65 -1.61 -4.33
CA ILE A 154 20.28 -1.14 -4.06
C ILE A 154 19.67 -1.92 -2.91
N LEU A 155 19.76 -3.26 -2.91
CA LEU A 155 19.22 -4.10 -1.83
C LEU A 155 19.87 -3.79 -0.48
N LEU A 156 21.18 -3.62 -0.44
CA LEU A 156 21.92 -3.24 0.75
C LEU A 156 21.46 -1.88 1.28
N ARG A 157 21.33 -0.89 0.41
CA ARG A 157 20.84 0.46 0.79
C ARG A 157 19.42 0.43 1.32
N ILE A 158 18.53 -0.37 0.74
CA ILE A 158 17.16 -0.56 1.26
C ILE A 158 17.22 -1.14 2.67
N ARG A 159 18.00 -2.20 2.89
CA ARG A 159 18.16 -2.85 4.19
C ARG A 159 18.70 -1.88 5.23
N ASP A 160 19.75 -1.16 4.91
CA ASP A 160 20.47 -0.31 5.86
C ASP A 160 19.69 0.99 6.20
N ASN A 161 18.80 1.43 5.30
CA ASN A 161 17.96 2.60 5.54
C ASN A 161 16.60 2.25 6.16
N ALA A 162 16.15 1.00 6.12
CA ALA A 162 14.83 0.60 6.63
C ALA A 162 14.60 1.00 8.10
N PRO A 163 15.55 0.78 9.06
CA PRO A 163 15.34 1.18 10.45
C PRO A 163 15.17 2.70 10.62
N LYS A 164 15.95 3.50 9.87
CA LYS A 164 15.84 4.96 9.91
C LYS A 164 14.51 5.44 9.32
N ALA A 165 14.07 4.81 8.22
CA ALA A 165 12.80 5.13 7.58
C ALA A 165 11.62 4.84 8.53
N VAL A 166 11.61 3.68 9.18
CA VAL A 166 10.59 3.33 10.19
C VAL A 166 10.58 4.35 11.32
N GLY A 167 11.74 4.69 11.90
CA GLY A 167 11.82 5.69 12.98
C GLY A 167 11.31 7.08 12.57
N ASN A 168 11.55 7.49 11.34
CA ASN A 168 11.03 8.76 10.82
C ASN A 168 9.52 8.70 10.56
N LEU A 169 9.01 7.59 10.01
CA LEU A 169 7.58 7.39 9.80
C LEU A 169 6.80 7.38 11.12
N MET A 170 7.33 6.74 12.16
CA MET A 170 6.71 6.77 13.50
C MET A 170 6.57 8.20 14.03
N LYS A 171 7.61 9.02 13.94
CA LYS A 171 7.54 10.43 14.34
C LYS A 171 6.53 11.24 13.54
N LEU A 172 6.44 10.98 12.23
CA LEU A 172 5.46 11.65 11.38
C LEU A 172 4.02 11.26 11.75
N VAL A 173 3.76 9.96 12.04
CA VAL A 173 2.45 9.50 12.51
C VAL A 173 2.09 10.17 13.85
N GLU A 174 3.03 10.26 14.79
CA GLU A 174 2.83 10.97 16.06
C GLU A 174 2.44 12.43 15.83
N THR A 175 3.13 13.10 14.90
CA THR A 175 2.84 14.50 14.54
C THR A 175 1.44 14.66 13.92
N LEU A 176 1.04 13.74 13.05
CA LEU A 176 -0.28 13.76 12.41
C LEU A 176 -1.43 13.50 13.40
N ASN A 177 -1.18 12.75 14.47
CA ASN A 177 -2.15 12.42 15.51
C ASN A 177 -2.14 13.41 16.69
N ALA A 178 -1.20 14.37 16.73
CA ALA A 178 -1.14 15.37 17.79
C ALA A 178 -2.38 16.28 17.72
N PRO A 179 -3.07 16.51 18.84
CA PRO A 179 -4.15 17.49 18.88
C PRO A 179 -3.59 18.87 18.53
N GLY A 180 -4.20 19.52 17.51
CA GLY A 180 -3.87 20.88 17.10
C GLY A 180 -4.33 21.93 18.10
#